data_1d46dfc34a2e7ab1d214b175f48795a1
#
_entry.id   1d46dfc34a2e7ab1d214b175f48795a1
#
_cell.length_a   1.000
_cell.length_b   1.000
_cell.length_c   1.000
_cell.angle_alpha   90.00
_cell.angle_beta   90.00
_cell.angle_gamma   90.00
#
_symmetry.space_group_name_H-M   'P 1'
#
loop_
_entity.id
_entity.type
_entity.pdbx_description
1 polymer ?
#
loop_
_entity_poly.entity_id
_entity_poly.type
_entity_poly.pdbx_seq_one_letter_code
_entity_poly.pdbx_strand_id
1 'polypeptide(L)'
;MERRVRAAVAAILWATLIGLPAAQTGIPKGTQLNPGRVTPGAGNFVVIGCVSREGQNTPPMFVITDSRSKPPARYRLDGDADLLRMHVGHTVEIGGPITPASSTGAGANASARTLKVQSLIYISTTCVKLQ
;
A
#
# COMPACT_ATOMS: atom_id res chain seq x y z
N MET A 1 84.05 24.37 -13.37
CA MET A 1 83.81 23.13 -12.56
C MET A 1 82.33 23.00 -12.31
N GLU A 2 81.82 22.07 -13.01
CA GLU A 2 80.36 21.78 -13.03
C GLU A 2 79.92 21.01 -11.81
N ARG A 3 78.88 21.42 -11.17
CA ARG A 3 78.11 20.55 -10.25
C ARG A 3 76.64 20.48 -10.70
N ARG A 4 76.34 19.37 -11.33
CA ARG A 4 75.01 19.00 -11.74
C ARG A 4 74.19 18.62 -10.53
N VAL A 5 73.15 19.39 -10.26
CA VAL A 5 72.12 19.04 -9.25
C VAL A 5 71.00 18.33 -10.01
N ARG A 6 70.84 17.05 -9.74
CA ARG A 6 69.76 16.24 -10.29
C ARG A 6 68.53 16.45 -9.41
N ALA A 7 67.53 17.13 -9.91
CA ALA A 7 66.23 17.22 -9.29
C ALA A 7 65.41 15.94 -9.61
N ALA A 8 65.12 15.20 -8.56
CA ALA A 8 64.20 14.07 -8.63
C ALA A 8 62.76 14.58 -8.56
N VAL A 9 62.01 14.43 -9.62
CA VAL A 9 60.59 14.73 -9.65
C VAL A 9 59.85 13.48 -9.20
N ALA A 10 59.31 13.52 -7.96
CA ALA A 10 58.41 12.50 -7.46
C ALA A 10 56.97 12.80 -7.96
N ALA A 11 56.48 12.04 -8.90
CA ALA A 11 55.10 12.09 -9.35
C ALA A 11 54.21 11.36 -8.35
N ILE A 12 53.42 12.12 -7.59
CA ILE A 12 52.38 11.56 -6.71
C ILE A 12 51.12 11.36 -7.57
N LEU A 13 50.85 10.14 -7.87
CA LEU A 13 49.57 9.70 -8.50
C LEU A 13 48.48 9.69 -7.44
N TRP A 14 47.62 10.69 -7.46
CA TRP A 14 46.37 10.71 -6.70
C TRP A 14 45.34 9.90 -7.52
N ALA A 15 45.08 8.68 -7.09
CA ALA A 15 43.95 7.90 -7.58
C ALA A 15 42.68 8.45 -6.95
N THR A 16 41.97 9.30 -7.67
CA THR A 16 40.60 9.71 -7.31
C THR A 16 39.65 8.54 -7.58
N LEU A 17 39.25 7.85 -6.50
CA LEU A 17 38.11 6.96 -6.54
C LEU A 17 36.86 7.81 -6.75
N ILE A 18 36.39 7.89 -7.96
CA ILE A 18 35.07 8.42 -8.29
C ILE A 18 34.06 7.36 -7.84
N GLY A 19 33.53 7.54 -6.61
CA GLY A 19 32.37 6.79 -6.14
C GLY A 19 31.19 7.12 -7.03
N LEU A 20 30.76 6.16 -7.85
CA LEU A 20 29.51 6.21 -8.60
C LEU A 20 28.38 6.27 -7.58
N PRO A 21 27.51 7.29 -7.58
CA PRO A 21 26.27 7.23 -6.82
C PRO A 21 25.45 6.09 -7.40
N ALA A 22 25.21 5.05 -6.59
CA ALA A 22 24.21 4.04 -6.92
C ALA A 22 22.89 4.78 -7.10
N ALA A 23 22.44 4.90 -8.34
CA ALA A 23 21.11 5.36 -8.65
C ALA A 23 20.15 4.36 -8.02
N GLN A 24 19.61 4.71 -6.85
CA GLN A 24 18.46 4.02 -6.30
C GLN A 24 17.31 4.32 -7.27
N THR A 25 17.07 3.40 -8.18
CA THR A 25 15.85 3.37 -8.98
C THR A 25 14.71 3.31 -7.98
N GLY A 26 14.08 4.46 -7.72
CA GLY A 26 12.93 4.54 -6.86
C GLY A 26 11.88 3.59 -7.40
N ILE A 27 11.57 2.57 -6.63
CA ILE A 27 10.44 1.69 -6.89
C ILE A 27 9.22 2.60 -6.98
N PRO A 28 8.44 2.55 -8.08
CA PRO A 28 7.27 3.41 -8.22
C PRO A 28 6.36 3.20 -7.00
N LYS A 29 5.98 4.32 -6.38
CA LYS A 29 5.05 4.38 -5.24
C LYS A 29 3.67 3.87 -5.67
N GLY A 30 3.49 2.59 -5.86
CA GLY A 30 2.22 2.07 -6.32
C GLY A 30 2.02 0.59 -6.06
N THR A 31 3.08 -0.16 -5.82
CA THR A 31 2.99 -1.61 -5.83
C THR A 31 3.72 -2.27 -4.66
N GLN A 32 3.87 -1.57 -3.56
CA GLN A 32 4.25 -2.26 -2.34
C GLN A 32 2.98 -2.88 -1.72
N LEU A 33 2.66 -4.07 -2.18
CA LEU A 33 2.00 -5.04 -1.34
C LEU A 33 2.91 -5.18 -0.12
N ASN A 34 2.56 -4.49 0.96
CA ASN A 34 3.25 -4.72 2.22
C ASN A 34 2.88 -6.15 2.64
N PRO A 35 3.80 -7.14 2.53
CA PRO A 35 3.49 -8.53 2.83
C PRO A 35 3.25 -8.75 4.33
N GLY A 36 3.38 -7.70 5.12
CA GLY A 36 3.13 -7.72 6.55
C GLY A 36 1.65 -7.59 6.88
N ARG A 37 1.15 -8.50 7.71
CA ARG A 37 -0.15 -8.36 8.33
C ARG A 37 -0.15 -7.13 9.23
N VAL A 38 -1.10 -6.23 9.04
CA VAL A 38 -1.30 -5.09 9.94
C VAL A 38 -1.81 -5.62 11.27
N THR A 39 -1.13 -5.26 12.35
CA THR A 39 -1.57 -5.61 13.69
C THR A 39 -2.71 -4.67 14.11
N PRO A 40 -3.84 -5.20 14.61
CA PRO A 40 -4.91 -4.38 15.15
C PRO A 40 -4.42 -3.53 16.33
N GLY A 41 -4.90 -2.31 16.43
CA GLY A 41 -4.51 -1.35 17.47
C GLY A 41 -3.80 -0.13 16.88
N ALA A 42 -3.50 0.87 17.71
CA ALA A 42 -2.87 2.13 17.29
C ALA A 42 -3.57 2.80 16.08
N GLY A 43 -4.91 2.73 16.02
CA GLY A 43 -5.70 3.30 14.93
C GLY A 43 -5.85 2.39 13.70
N ASN A 44 -5.28 1.19 13.70
CA ASN A 44 -5.46 0.22 12.64
C ASN A 44 -6.58 -0.78 12.98
N PHE A 45 -7.36 -1.08 11.97
CA PHE A 45 -8.44 -2.05 12.02
C PHE A 45 -8.14 -3.20 11.08
N VAL A 46 -8.66 -4.37 11.41
CA VAL A 46 -8.59 -5.56 10.54
C VAL A 46 -10.01 -6.01 10.27
N VAL A 47 -10.38 -6.03 9.00
CA VAL A 47 -11.69 -6.44 8.52
C VAL A 47 -11.53 -7.70 7.69
N ILE A 48 -12.34 -8.71 7.98
CA ILE A 48 -12.43 -9.94 7.17
C ILE A 48 -13.78 -9.97 6.52
N GLY A 49 -13.81 -10.06 5.20
CA GLY A 49 -15.07 -10.05 4.48
C GLY A 49 -14.93 -10.20 2.98
N CYS A 50 -16.06 -10.00 2.32
CA CYS A 50 -16.18 -10.11 0.89
C CYS A 50 -15.96 -8.75 0.22
N VAL A 51 -15.09 -8.72 -0.78
CA VAL A 51 -14.90 -7.54 -1.63
C VAL A 51 -15.95 -7.52 -2.72
N SER A 52 -16.60 -6.39 -2.90
CA SER A 52 -17.53 -6.15 -4.00
C SER A 52 -17.27 -4.80 -4.65
N ARG A 53 -17.67 -4.70 -5.92
CA ARG A 53 -17.67 -3.42 -6.64
C ARG A 53 -19.01 -2.73 -6.42
N GLU A 54 -18.99 -1.46 -6.12
CA GLU A 54 -20.20 -0.66 -5.95
C GLU A 54 -20.40 0.29 -7.13
N GLY A 55 -21.54 0.14 -7.78
CA GLY A 55 -21.91 0.98 -8.91
C GLY A 55 -21.07 0.80 -10.17
N GLN A 56 -21.39 1.62 -11.18
CA GLN A 56 -20.68 1.70 -12.47
C GLN A 56 -19.76 2.91 -12.55
N ASN A 57 -19.33 3.42 -11.40
CA ASN A 57 -18.55 4.67 -11.31
C ASN A 57 -17.16 4.54 -11.94
N THR A 58 -16.69 5.65 -12.46
CA THR A 58 -15.29 5.82 -12.90
C THR A 58 -14.68 6.98 -12.12
N PRO A 59 -13.66 6.73 -11.27
CA PRO A 59 -13.01 5.44 -10.99
C PRO A 59 -13.93 4.44 -10.24
N PRO A 60 -13.66 3.12 -10.37
CA PRO A 60 -14.47 2.10 -9.72
C PRO A 60 -14.37 2.21 -8.20
N MET A 61 -15.49 1.99 -7.53
CA MET A 61 -15.59 2.01 -6.08
C MET A 61 -15.68 0.58 -5.56
N PHE A 62 -14.86 0.25 -4.56
CA PHE A 62 -14.85 -1.07 -3.94
C PHE A 62 -15.26 -0.95 -2.48
N VAL A 63 -15.95 -1.98 -2.00
CA VAL A 63 -16.39 -2.09 -0.61
C VAL A 63 -16.08 -3.49 -0.08
N ILE A 64 -15.83 -3.58 1.22
CA ILE A 64 -15.76 -4.84 1.95
C ILE A 64 -16.91 -4.89 2.94
N THR A 65 -17.58 -6.02 3.02
CA THR A 65 -18.60 -6.29 4.03
C THR A 65 -18.01 -7.20 5.09
N ASP A 66 -17.88 -6.69 6.32
CA ASP A 66 -17.37 -7.46 7.46
C ASP A 66 -18.37 -8.56 7.81
N SER A 67 -17.98 -9.81 7.58
CA SER A 67 -18.80 -10.99 7.85
C SER A 67 -18.86 -11.36 9.33
N ARG A 68 -18.03 -10.74 10.18
CA ARG A 68 -17.96 -11.01 11.62
C ARG A 68 -18.85 -10.07 12.43
N SER A 69 -19.23 -8.91 11.89
CA SER A 69 -20.05 -7.93 12.60
C SER A 69 -21.54 -8.23 12.49
N LYS A 70 -22.28 -7.92 13.52
CA LYS A 70 -23.76 -8.05 13.56
C LYS A 70 -24.37 -6.71 14.02
N PRO A 71 -25.08 -5.97 13.16
CA PRO A 71 -25.31 -6.24 11.73
C PRO A 71 -24.00 -6.12 10.91
N PRO A 72 -23.95 -6.71 9.70
CA PRO A 72 -22.77 -6.62 8.85
C PRO A 72 -22.37 -5.18 8.58
N ALA A 73 -21.13 -4.83 8.91
CA ALA A 73 -20.60 -3.50 8.65
C ALA A 73 -19.99 -3.44 7.26
N ARG A 74 -20.18 -2.31 6.58
CA ARG A 74 -19.62 -2.07 5.24
C ARG A 74 -18.60 -0.96 5.32
N TYR A 75 -17.48 -1.17 4.63
CA TYR A 75 -16.39 -0.21 4.53
C TYR A 75 -16.06 0.03 3.07
N ARG A 76 -15.95 1.29 2.69
CA ARG A 76 -15.39 1.67 1.40
C ARG A 76 -13.88 1.44 1.45
N LEU A 77 -13.32 0.89 0.37
CA LEU A 77 -11.91 0.61 0.28
C LEU A 77 -11.18 1.76 -0.45
N ASP A 78 -10.16 2.30 0.19
CA ASP A 78 -9.23 3.25 -0.39
C ASP A 78 -7.87 2.56 -0.57
N GLY A 79 -7.57 2.16 -1.80
CA GLY A 79 -6.38 1.40 -2.15
C GLY A 79 -6.21 1.27 -3.64
N ASP A 80 -5.24 0.45 -4.04
CA ASP A 80 -4.96 0.18 -5.44
C ASP A 80 -6.17 -0.49 -6.13
N ALA A 81 -6.71 0.18 -7.16
CA ALA A 81 -7.91 -0.25 -7.83
C ALA A 81 -7.74 -1.56 -8.62
N ASP A 82 -6.55 -1.81 -9.16
CA ASP A 82 -6.28 -3.03 -9.93
C ASP A 82 -6.14 -4.23 -9.01
N LEU A 83 -5.48 -4.04 -7.87
CA LEU A 83 -5.42 -5.04 -6.82
C LEU A 83 -6.83 -5.39 -6.32
N LEU A 84 -7.64 -4.39 -5.98
CA LEU A 84 -8.99 -4.60 -5.45
C LEU A 84 -9.90 -5.27 -6.47
N ARG A 85 -9.75 -4.93 -7.76
CA ARG A 85 -10.51 -5.56 -8.85
C ARG A 85 -10.26 -7.07 -8.94
N MET A 86 -9.03 -7.52 -8.73
CA MET A 86 -8.69 -8.95 -8.75
C MET A 86 -9.33 -9.73 -7.61
N HIS A 87 -9.74 -9.04 -6.55
CA HIS A 87 -10.32 -9.67 -5.37
C HIS A 87 -11.83 -9.50 -5.24
N VAL A 88 -12.50 -8.95 -6.27
CA VAL A 88 -13.97 -8.89 -6.29
C VAL A 88 -14.56 -10.30 -6.26
N GLY A 89 -15.49 -10.55 -5.34
CA GLY A 89 -16.08 -11.87 -5.11
C GLY A 89 -15.25 -12.78 -4.21
N HIS A 90 -14.10 -12.34 -3.74
CA HIS A 90 -13.24 -13.09 -2.84
C HIS A 90 -13.44 -12.67 -1.38
N THR A 91 -13.19 -13.60 -0.46
CA THR A 91 -13.01 -13.28 0.96
C THR A 91 -11.56 -12.95 1.21
N VAL A 92 -11.32 -11.78 1.80
CA VAL A 92 -10.00 -11.28 2.13
C VAL A 92 -9.95 -10.73 3.56
N GLU A 93 -8.76 -10.62 4.11
CA GLU A 93 -8.48 -9.81 5.28
C GLU A 93 -7.83 -8.51 4.82
N ILE A 94 -8.39 -7.38 5.21
CA ILE A 94 -7.83 -6.05 4.92
C ILE A 94 -7.52 -5.35 6.23
N GLY A 95 -6.30 -4.83 6.32
CA GLY A 95 -5.83 -4.05 7.46
C GLY A 95 -5.49 -2.63 7.08
N GLY A 96 -5.80 -1.70 7.98
CA GLY A 96 -5.47 -0.30 7.85
C GLY A 96 -6.30 0.62 8.74
N PRO A 97 -6.06 1.94 8.69
CA PRO A 97 -6.84 2.91 9.44
C PRO A 97 -8.22 3.13 8.79
N ILE A 98 -9.20 3.37 9.64
CA ILE A 98 -10.54 3.76 9.22
C ILE A 98 -10.68 5.27 9.38
N THR A 99 -11.08 5.95 8.31
CA THR A 99 -11.49 7.35 8.35
C THR A 99 -13.01 7.45 8.41
N PRO A 100 -13.55 8.39 9.22
CA PRO A 100 -14.98 8.66 9.23
C PRO A 100 -15.46 9.05 7.82
N ALA A 101 -16.68 8.67 7.47
CA ALA A 101 -17.30 9.16 6.25
C ALA A 101 -17.41 10.69 6.32
N SER A 102 -16.92 11.37 5.28
CA SER A 102 -17.16 12.80 5.13
C SER A 102 -18.68 13.00 4.95
N SER A 103 -19.30 13.76 5.83
CA SER A 103 -20.75 14.03 5.85
C SER A 103 -21.23 14.96 4.71
N THR A 104 -20.43 15.20 3.69
CA THR A 104 -20.76 16.04 2.53
C THR A 104 -21.36 15.23 1.39
N GLY A 105 -22.57 14.73 1.60
CA GLY A 105 -23.31 14.04 0.53
C GLY A 105 -24.60 13.46 1.07
N ALA A 106 -25.70 14.21 0.94
CA ALA A 106 -27.04 13.75 1.23
C ALA A 106 -27.45 12.65 0.25
N GLY A 107 -27.15 11.41 0.59
CA GLY A 107 -27.62 10.23 -0.11
C GLY A 107 -27.79 9.10 0.90
N ALA A 108 -28.92 8.43 0.90
CA ALA A 108 -29.43 7.50 1.89
C ALA A 108 -28.60 6.22 2.17
N ASN A 109 -27.36 6.17 1.74
CA ASN A 109 -26.38 5.15 2.13
C ASN A 109 -25.34 5.80 3.07
N ALA A 110 -25.86 6.51 4.06
CA ALA A 110 -25.07 7.19 5.04
C ALA A 110 -24.04 6.26 5.66
N SER A 111 -22.79 6.74 5.61
CA SER A 111 -21.73 6.33 6.51
C SER A 111 -21.00 5.03 6.17
N ALA A 112 -20.69 4.78 4.93
CA ALA A 112 -19.61 3.84 4.64
C ALA A 112 -18.30 4.48 5.10
N ARG A 113 -17.83 4.08 6.29
CA ARG A 113 -16.50 4.43 6.77
C ARG A 113 -15.49 3.98 5.71
N THR A 114 -14.46 4.79 5.48
CA THR A 114 -13.44 4.43 4.51
C THR A 114 -12.28 3.71 5.22
N LEU A 115 -11.97 2.51 4.77
CA LEU A 115 -10.82 1.72 5.22
C LEU A 115 -9.69 1.92 4.22
N LYS A 116 -8.60 2.54 4.66
CA LYS A 116 -7.39 2.68 3.84
C LYS A 116 -6.64 1.36 3.83
N VAL A 117 -6.47 0.79 2.64
CA VAL A 117 -5.82 -0.52 2.46
C VAL A 117 -4.31 -0.40 2.65
N GLN A 118 -3.79 -0.93 3.76
CA GLN A 118 -2.37 -1.05 4.03
C GLN A 118 -1.87 -2.47 3.88
N SER A 119 -2.74 -3.45 4.16
CA SER A 119 -2.46 -4.86 3.92
C SER A 119 -3.69 -5.55 3.36
N LEU A 120 -3.48 -6.53 2.48
CA LEU A 120 -4.51 -7.39 1.94
C LEU A 120 -4.00 -8.82 1.96
N ILE A 121 -4.73 -9.72 2.63
CA ILE A 121 -4.43 -11.14 2.71
C ILE A 121 -5.61 -11.90 2.11
N TYR A 122 -5.33 -12.68 1.10
CA TYR A 122 -6.30 -13.54 0.46
C TYR A 122 -6.68 -14.71 1.37
N ILE A 123 -7.97 -15.02 1.49
CA ILE A 123 -8.49 -16.12 2.31
C ILE A 123 -9.19 -17.16 1.43
N SER A 124 -10.11 -16.74 0.56
CA SER A 124 -10.91 -17.66 -0.25
C SER A 124 -11.33 -17.05 -1.59
N THR A 125 -11.45 -17.88 -2.62
CA THR A 125 -11.99 -17.49 -3.94
C THR A 125 -13.47 -17.19 -3.93
N THR A 126 -14.17 -17.45 -2.82
CA THR A 126 -15.60 -17.22 -2.69
C THR A 126 -15.90 -16.36 -1.47
N CYS A 127 -17.01 -15.62 -1.56
CA CYS A 127 -17.54 -14.89 -0.41
C CYS A 127 -18.14 -15.87 0.61
N VAL A 128 -17.38 -16.14 1.66
CA VAL A 128 -17.83 -17.02 2.74
C VAL A 128 -18.67 -16.20 3.73
N LYS A 129 -19.88 -16.66 4.03
CA LYS A 129 -20.66 -16.15 5.16
C LYS A 129 -20.08 -16.81 6.42
N LEU A 130 -19.29 -16.08 7.19
CA LEU A 130 -18.89 -16.53 8.51
C LEU A 130 -20.14 -16.43 9.40
N GLN A 131 -20.64 -17.57 9.84
CA GLN A 131 -21.77 -17.65 10.78
C GLN A 131 -21.29 -17.42 12.20
#